data_6c74006f480a67fd3c34cc1cb7440b0c
#
_entry.id   6c74006f480a67fd3c34cc1cb7440b0c
#
_cell.length_a   1.000
_cell.length_b   1.000
_cell.length_c   1.000
_cell.angle_alpha   90.00
_cell.angle_beta   90.00
_cell.angle_gamma   90.00
#
_symmetry.space_group_name_H-M   'P 1'
#
loop_
_entity.id
_entity.type
_entity.pdbx_description
1 polymer ?
#
loop_
_entity_poly.entity_id
_entity_poly.type
_entity_poly.pdbx_seq_one_letter_code
_entity_poly.pdbx_strand_id
1 'polypeptide(L)'
;MERTREAYWLRYAATSPIKLRWRALAFRHSFHVLPGETILELGAGSGLWTEHLASAMRGENQITGVVFNRELLRDSGRGDVLFRYVDDLNEIPPESYDYVIGTAILCHSEYEQNLRALGRCLKPGGQILFFEANYWNPQVAFKNAIPWLGRKMGNASCQVGLRKYKLMQLASRQGYTEIDVIPYDIIHPRIPRFLVQGLQSVAFFAEHTPGLREMCGTLYIRARKPGGPASRPFVNLANHPQLFGSVSFIVPCHNEEMNISRLVDGILGFYGPYVREILLVNDNSTDETRRVAEEHARRDRRVKLLDRRPPKGVGRALRDGYAMATGCFILTMDCDLVELLPEFRDLFDAIARGREGAIGSRFSHESLLINYPFFKTFCNRGFHLLANLFLPFRVRDISNNLKLYKSDVLKTLAIEEDHFAANVETGLKPLLAGYDIEEVPISWINRTVDMGRSSFRIVNVSPHYFRTLVRILARRRAFRYQRAEYRAELQ
;
A
#
# COMPACT_ATOMS: atom_id res chain seq x y z
N MET A 1 -14.75 -26.61 9.87
CA MET A 1 -13.62 -25.69 9.69
C MET A 1 -14.05 -24.23 9.88
N GLU A 2 -15.00 -23.72 9.11
CA GLU A 2 -15.51 -22.33 9.22
C GLU A 2 -15.93 -21.97 10.64
N ARG A 3 -16.76 -22.80 11.31
CA ARG A 3 -17.16 -22.59 12.73
C ARG A 3 -15.96 -22.44 13.67
N THR A 4 -14.91 -23.24 13.51
CA THR A 4 -13.72 -23.18 14.38
C THR A 4 -12.94 -21.89 14.15
N ARG A 5 -12.81 -21.47 12.90
CA ARG A 5 -12.17 -20.20 12.53
C ARG A 5 -12.97 -19.00 13.04
N GLU A 6 -14.26 -19.03 12.88
CA GLU A 6 -15.17 -17.99 13.35
C GLU A 6 -15.12 -17.86 14.88
N ALA A 7 -15.21 -19.00 15.60
CA ALA A 7 -15.03 -19.04 17.04
C ALA A 7 -13.68 -18.47 17.48
N TYR A 8 -12.62 -18.68 16.69
CA TYR A 8 -11.30 -18.08 16.95
C TYR A 8 -11.35 -16.55 16.85
N TRP A 9 -11.92 -15.99 15.78
CA TRP A 9 -12.03 -14.55 15.61
C TRP A 9 -12.94 -13.89 16.65
N LEU A 10 -14.06 -14.54 16.99
CA LEU A 10 -14.99 -14.06 18.02
C LEU A 10 -14.37 -14.11 19.42
N ARG A 11 -13.54 -15.11 19.74
CA ARG A 11 -12.81 -15.21 21.02
C ARG A 11 -11.90 -13.99 21.24
N TYR A 12 -11.37 -13.41 20.19
CA TYR A 12 -10.48 -12.23 20.23
C TYR A 12 -11.15 -10.99 19.65
N ALA A 13 -12.43 -10.80 19.94
CA ALA A 13 -13.24 -9.72 19.37
C ALA A 13 -12.66 -8.31 19.53
N ALA A 14 -11.84 -8.07 20.57
CA ALA A 14 -11.19 -6.78 20.78
C ALA A 14 -10.11 -6.44 19.73
N THR A 15 -9.41 -7.44 19.17
CA THR A 15 -8.29 -7.25 18.23
C THR A 15 -8.56 -7.79 16.84
N SER A 16 -9.52 -8.71 16.70
CA SER A 16 -9.87 -9.33 15.41
C SER A 16 -10.29 -8.31 14.35
N PRO A 17 -11.14 -7.28 14.63
CA PRO A 17 -11.51 -6.30 13.62
C PRO A 17 -10.30 -5.54 13.04
N ILE A 18 -9.30 -5.23 13.87
CA ILE A 18 -8.07 -4.56 13.42
C ILE A 18 -7.31 -5.46 12.42
N LYS A 19 -7.16 -6.75 12.75
CA LYS A 19 -6.43 -7.71 11.92
C LYS A 19 -7.17 -8.05 10.63
N LEU A 20 -8.48 -8.20 10.69
CA LEU A 20 -9.31 -8.44 9.51
C LEU A 20 -9.27 -7.25 8.56
N ARG A 21 -9.31 -6.03 9.09
CA ARG A 21 -9.11 -4.81 8.31
C ARG A 21 -7.72 -4.78 7.66
N TRP A 22 -6.64 -5.11 8.39
CA TRP A 22 -5.29 -5.15 7.80
C TRP A 22 -5.20 -6.13 6.64
N ARG A 23 -5.81 -7.33 6.77
CA ARG A 23 -5.86 -8.32 5.68
C ARG A 23 -6.65 -7.81 4.47
N ALA A 24 -7.77 -7.13 4.70
CA ALA A 24 -8.56 -6.54 3.62
C ALA A 24 -7.77 -5.45 2.86
N LEU A 25 -7.05 -4.59 3.58
CA LEU A 25 -6.20 -3.57 2.97
C LEU A 25 -4.95 -4.18 2.33
N ALA A 26 -4.33 -5.19 2.92
CA ALA A 26 -3.25 -5.93 2.30
C ALA A 26 -3.69 -6.57 0.96
N PHE A 27 -4.91 -7.11 0.89
CA PHE A 27 -5.49 -7.59 -0.37
C PHE A 27 -5.63 -6.45 -1.38
N ARG A 28 -6.30 -5.34 -1.02
CA ARG A 28 -6.50 -4.19 -1.91
C ARG A 28 -5.17 -3.66 -2.46
N HIS A 29 -4.18 -3.50 -1.61
CA HIS A 29 -2.86 -2.98 -1.97
C HIS A 29 -2.01 -3.97 -2.77
N SER A 30 -2.11 -5.28 -2.50
CA SER A 30 -1.35 -6.30 -3.24
C SER A 30 -1.65 -6.33 -4.72
N PHE A 31 -2.90 -6.05 -5.06
CA PHE A 31 -3.39 -6.16 -6.42
C PHE A 31 -3.81 -4.82 -7.03
N HIS A 32 -3.76 -3.74 -6.24
CA HIS A 32 -4.28 -2.44 -6.65
C HIS A 32 -5.68 -2.59 -7.26
N VAL A 33 -6.59 -3.23 -6.49
CA VAL A 33 -7.93 -3.60 -6.96
C VAL A 33 -8.65 -2.38 -7.51
N LEU A 34 -9.16 -2.52 -8.74
CA LEU A 34 -9.88 -1.44 -9.44
C LEU A 34 -11.40 -1.62 -9.30
N PRO A 35 -12.18 -0.54 -9.38
CA PRO A 35 -13.63 -0.62 -9.38
C PRO A 35 -14.15 -1.55 -10.48
N GLY A 36 -15.18 -2.35 -10.16
CA GLY A 36 -15.81 -3.29 -11.10
C GLY A 36 -15.14 -4.67 -11.21
N GLU A 37 -13.94 -4.86 -10.65
CA GLU A 37 -13.33 -6.19 -10.59
C GLU A 37 -14.07 -7.09 -9.60
N THR A 38 -14.17 -8.40 -9.91
CA THR A 38 -14.98 -9.38 -9.18
C THR A 38 -14.14 -10.20 -8.20
N ILE A 39 -14.64 -10.37 -6.99
CA ILE A 39 -13.92 -11.01 -5.89
C ILE A 39 -14.71 -12.22 -5.39
N LEU A 40 -14.04 -13.37 -5.28
CA LEU A 40 -14.56 -14.58 -4.64
C LEU A 40 -13.84 -14.80 -3.30
N GLU A 41 -14.54 -14.71 -2.20
CA GLU A 41 -14.03 -15.09 -0.88
C GLU A 41 -14.45 -16.52 -0.55
N LEU A 42 -13.48 -17.39 -0.31
CA LEU A 42 -13.73 -18.76 0.09
C LEU A 42 -13.82 -18.91 1.60
N GLY A 43 -14.84 -19.63 2.02
CA GLY A 43 -15.10 -19.86 3.43
C GLY A 43 -15.46 -18.57 4.15
N ALA A 44 -16.33 -17.75 3.61
CA ALA A 44 -16.74 -16.48 4.20
C ALA A 44 -17.34 -16.62 5.61
N GLY A 45 -17.93 -17.79 5.93
CA GLY A 45 -18.58 -18.05 7.20
C GLY A 45 -19.73 -17.08 7.45
N SER A 46 -19.72 -16.39 8.59
CA SER A 46 -20.72 -15.35 8.90
C SER A 46 -20.40 -13.97 8.30
N GLY A 47 -19.39 -13.86 7.44
CA GLY A 47 -19.03 -12.62 6.77
C GLY A 47 -18.13 -11.67 7.56
N LEU A 48 -17.49 -12.14 8.65
CA LEU A 48 -16.65 -11.28 9.50
C LEU A 48 -15.53 -10.57 8.71
N TRP A 49 -14.87 -11.27 7.76
CA TRP A 49 -13.87 -10.66 6.91
C TRP A 49 -14.48 -9.94 5.72
N THR A 50 -15.55 -10.51 5.14
CA THR A 50 -16.28 -9.97 3.99
C THR A 50 -16.70 -8.51 4.23
N GLU A 51 -17.16 -8.16 5.43
CA GLU A 51 -17.52 -6.78 5.80
C GLU A 51 -16.31 -5.83 5.72
N HIS A 52 -15.15 -6.28 6.18
CA HIS A 52 -13.92 -5.49 6.06
C HIS A 52 -13.44 -5.38 4.62
N LEU A 53 -13.61 -6.43 3.81
CA LEU A 53 -13.32 -6.41 2.38
C LEU A 53 -14.22 -5.41 1.66
N ALA A 54 -15.54 -5.49 1.86
CA ALA A 54 -16.49 -4.58 1.24
C ALA A 54 -16.21 -3.10 1.62
N SER A 55 -15.85 -2.86 2.88
CA SER A 55 -15.43 -1.54 3.33
C SER A 55 -14.13 -1.08 2.66
N ALA A 56 -13.13 -1.96 2.52
CA ALA A 56 -11.87 -1.65 1.86
C ALA A 56 -12.04 -1.40 0.36
N MET A 57 -13.00 -2.10 -0.28
CA MET A 57 -13.37 -1.95 -1.70
C MET A 57 -14.35 -0.80 -1.93
N ARG A 58 -14.82 -0.10 -0.89
CA ARG A 58 -15.71 1.09 -0.98
C ARG A 58 -17.07 0.81 -1.63
N GLY A 59 -17.51 -0.45 -1.69
CA GLY A 59 -18.74 -0.86 -2.36
C GLY A 59 -18.68 -0.83 -3.89
N GLU A 60 -17.48 -0.76 -4.47
CA GLU A 60 -17.28 -0.63 -5.92
C GLU A 60 -17.00 -1.96 -6.61
N ASN A 61 -16.86 -3.03 -5.85
CA ASN A 61 -16.54 -4.37 -6.32
C ASN A 61 -17.60 -5.36 -5.87
N GLN A 62 -18.00 -6.26 -6.76
CA GLN A 62 -18.89 -7.37 -6.41
C GLN A 62 -18.08 -8.43 -5.65
N ILE A 63 -18.48 -8.71 -4.41
CA ILE A 63 -17.88 -9.75 -3.57
C ILE A 63 -18.86 -10.92 -3.44
N THR A 64 -18.40 -12.11 -3.85
CA THR A 64 -19.14 -13.36 -3.60
C THR A 64 -18.48 -14.11 -2.47
N GLY A 65 -19.15 -14.20 -1.32
CA GLY A 65 -18.71 -14.97 -0.17
C GLY A 65 -19.23 -16.41 -0.25
N VAL A 66 -18.35 -17.38 -0.48
CA VAL A 66 -18.70 -18.80 -0.46
C VAL A 66 -18.69 -19.31 0.97
N VAL A 67 -19.81 -19.94 1.37
CA VAL A 67 -20.00 -20.53 2.68
C VAL A 67 -20.14 -22.05 2.53
N PHE A 68 -19.30 -22.82 3.23
CA PHE A 68 -19.33 -24.29 3.23
C PHE A 68 -20.18 -24.89 4.36
N ASN A 69 -20.66 -24.05 5.28
CA ASN A 69 -21.59 -24.48 6.33
C ASN A 69 -22.91 -23.72 6.20
N ARG A 70 -23.95 -24.40 5.76
CA ARG A 70 -25.27 -23.82 5.49
C ARG A 70 -25.87 -23.03 6.67
N GLU A 71 -25.54 -23.42 7.91
CA GLU A 71 -26.02 -22.71 9.10
C GLU A 71 -25.38 -21.31 9.31
N LEU A 72 -24.27 -21.03 8.63
CA LEU A 72 -23.60 -19.73 8.66
C LEU A 72 -24.06 -18.82 7.51
N LEU A 73 -24.85 -19.35 6.58
CA LEU A 73 -25.36 -18.57 5.45
C LEU A 73 -26.25 -17.42 5.98
N ARG A 74 -25.96 -16.22 5.55
CA ARG A 74 -26.68 -14.99 5.90
C ARG A 74 -26.98 -14.17 4.66
N ASP A 75 -27.94 -13.27 4.77
CA ASP A 75 -28.08 -12.14 3.87
C ASP A 75 -27.15 -11.02 4.35
N SER A 76 -26.38 -10.44 3.44
CA SER A 76 -25.46 -9.34 3.78
C SER A 76 -26.17 -8.03 4.07
N GLY A 77 -27.40 -7.85 3.55
CA GLY A 77 -28.08 -6.55 3.53
C GLY A 77 -27.38 -5.49 2.66
N ARG A 78 -26.34 -5.88 1.90
CA ARG A 78 -25.52 -5.01 1.03
C ARG A 78 -25.68 -5.43 -0.43
N GLY A 79 -25.82 -4.48 -1.34
CA GLY A 79 -25.93 -4.75 -2.77
C GLY A 79 -24.62 -5.20 -3.44
N ASP A 80 -23.47 -4.91 -2.81
CA ASP A 80 -22.13 -5.25 -3.30
C ASP A 80 -21.61 -6.60 -2.77
N VAL A 81 -22.35 -7.30 -1.87
CA VAL A 81 -21.96 -8.57 -1.27
C VAL A 81 -23.05 -9.62 -1.46
N LEU A 82 -22.69 -10.77 -2.00
CA LEU A 82 -23.55 -11.93 -2.15
C LEU A 82 -22.96 -13.14 -1.41
N PHE A 83 -23.69 -13.71 -0.46
CA PHE A 83 -23.31 -15.00 0.15
C PHE A 83 -23.96 -16.17 -0.58
N ARG A 84 -23.17 -17.19 -0.87
CA ARG A 84 -23.62 -18.42 -1.54
C ARG A 84 -23.13 -19.64 -0.80
N TYR A 85 -24.06 -20.55 -0.49
CA TYR A 85 -23.71 -21.88 -0.02
C TYR A 85 -23.21 -22.73 -1.18
N VAL A 86 -22.13 -23.48 -0.98
CA VAL A 86 -21.53 -24.34 -1.99
C VAL A 86 -21.02 -25.61 -1.30
N ASP A 87 -21.44 -26.76 -1.78
CA ASP A 87 -20.96 -28.08 -1.32
C ASP A 87 -19.63 -28.44 -1.98
N ASP A 88 -19.50 -28.15 -3.28
CA ASP A 88 -18.30 -28.43 -4.09
C ASP A 88 -17.84 -27.16 -4.82
N LEU A 89 -16.55 -26.90 -4.82
CA LEU A 89 -15.95 -25.81 -5.58
C LEU A 89 -16.24 -25.88 -7.09
N ASN A 90 -16.61 -27.05 -7.60
CA ASN A 90 -17.02 -27.23 -8.99
C ASN A 90 -18.36 -26.56 -9.35
N GLU A 91 -19.17 -26.20 -8.37
CA GLU A 91 -20.41 -25.43 -8.56
C GLU A 91 -20.16 -23.95 -8.87
N ILE A 92 -18.94 -23.47 -8.62
CA ILE A 92 -18.54 -22.09 -8.92
C ILE A 92 -18.28 -21.96 -10.43
N PRO A 93 -18.87 -20.96 -11.10
CA PRO A 93 -18.69 -20.78 -12.53
C PRO A 93 -17.20 -20.60 -12.89
N PRO A 94 -16.75 -21.20 -14.00
CA PRO A 94 -15.38 -21.00 -14.48
C PRO A 94 -15.16 -19.56 -14.97
N GLU A 95 -13.91 -19.10 -14.88
CA GLU A 95 -13.43 -17.82 -15.44
C GLU A 95 -14.30 -16.59 -15.09
N SER A 96 -14.89 -16.59 -13.89
CA SER A 96 -15.87 -15.58 -13.47
C SER A 96 -15.27 -14.51 -12.54
N TYR A 97 -14.10 -14.77 -11.95
CA TYR A 97 -13.55 -13.90 -10.93
C TYR A 97 -12.16 -13.38 -11.29
N ASP A 98 -11.93 -12.11 -10.99
CA ASP A 98 -10.61 -11.48 -11.11
C ASP A 98 -9.71 -11.92 -9.94
N TYR A 99 -10.33 -12.09 -8.75
CA TYR A 99 -9.62 -12.49 -7.54
C TYR A 99 -10.34 -13.63 -6.82
N VAL A 100 -9.55 -14.59 -6.33
CA VAL A 100 -10.01 -15.64 -5.39
C VAL A 100 -9.19 -15.53 -4.11
N ILE A 101 -9.87 -15.31 -3.00
CA ILE A 101 -9.22 -15.02 -1.72
C ILE A 101 -9.77 -15.91 -0.60
N GLY A 102 -8.99 -16.05 0.47
CA GLY A 102 -9.43 -16.81 1.63
C GLY A 102 -8.49 -16.78 2.82
N THR A 103 -8.98 -17.25 3.93
CA THR A 103 -8.21 -17.35 5.17
C THR A 103 -8.36 -18.73 5.77
N ALA A 104 -7.27 -19.44 6.02
CA ALA A 104 -7.23 -20.80 6.59
C ALA A 104 -8.09 -21.80 5.79
N ILE A 105 -7.94 -21.78 4.47
CA ILE A 105 -8.68 -22.64 3.53
C ILE A 105 -7.77 -23.68 2.89
N LEU A 106 -6.51 -23.34 2.63
CA LEU A 106 -5.56 -24.21 1.95
C LEU A 106 -4.91 -25.25 2.86
N CYS A 107 -5.15 -25.22 4.15
CA CYS A 107 -4.52 -26.13 5.11
C CYS A 107 -5.11 -27.56 5.15
N HIS A 108 -5.87 -27.95 4.15
CA HIS A 108 -6.44 -29.29 4.00
C HIS A 108 -5.53 -30.25 3.24
N SER A 109 -5.79 -31.56 3.42
CA SER A 109 -5.10 -32.66 2.73
C SER A 109 -5.21 -32.62 1.20
N GLU A 110 -6.18 -31.86 0.66
CA GLU A 110 -6.54 -31.82 -0.76
C GLU A 110 -6.05 -30.56 -1.49
N TYR A 111 -4.92 -30.04 -1.09
CA TYR A 111 -4.37 -28.82 -1.66
C TYR A 111 -4.34 -28.71 -3.17
N GLU A 112 -3.85 -29.75 -3.83
CA GLU A 112 -3.64 -29.74 -5.27
C GLU A 112 -4.97 -29.65 -6.01
N GLN A 113 -5.98 -30.37 -5.51
CA GLN A 113 -7.31 -30.31 -6.09
C GLN A 113 -7.94 -28.94 -5.87
N ASN A 114 -7.82 -28.38 -4.67
CA ASN A 114 -8.31 -27.04 -4.37
C ASN A 114 -7.65 -25.99 -5.24
N LEU A 115 -6.32 -25.95 -5.34
CA LEU A 115 -5.62 -24.97 -6.21
C LEU A 115 -6.03 -25.11 -7.68
N ARG A 116 -6.27 -26.32 -8.17
CA ARG A 116 -6.76 -26.55 -9.53
C ARG A 116 -8.19 -26.02 -9.71
N ALA A 117 -9.09 -26.32 -8.78
CA ALA A 117 -10.47 -25.83 -8.81
C ALA A 117 -10.52 -24.29 -8.75
N LEU A 118 -9.68 -23.66 -7.92
CA LEU A 118 -9.55 -22.20 -7.83
C LEU A 118 -9.05 -21.59 -9.14
N GLY A 119 -8.04 -22.20 -9.77
CA GLY A 119 -7.55 -21.78 -11.07
C GLY A 119 -8.62 -21.79 -12.16
N ARG A 120 -9.60 -22.72 -12.06
CA ARG A 120 -10.74 -22.77 -12.96
C ARG A 120 -11.69 -21.58 -12.78
N CYS A 121 -11.93 -21.15 -11.54
CA CYS A 121 -12.83 -20.03 -11.24
C CYS A 121 -12.25 -18.68 -11.63
N LEU A 122 -10.91 -18.57 -11.72
CA LEU A 122 -10.22 -17.35 -12.10
C LEU A 122 -10.31 -17.08 -13.60
N LYS A 123 -10.55 -15.83 -13.96
CA LYS A 123 -10.33 -15.32 -15.31
C LYS A 123 -8.86 -15.50 -15.73
N PRO A 124 -8.53 -15.54 -17.03
CA PRO A 124 -7.15 -15.44 -17.48
C PRO A 124 -6.46 -14.20 -16.90
N GLY A 125 -5.27 -14.35 -16.29
CA GLY A 125 -4.58 -13.27 -15.58
C GLY A 125 -5.11 -12.97 -14.19
N GLY A 126 -6.18 -13.61 -13.75
CA GLY A 126 -6.73 -13.48 -12.39
C GLY A 126 -5.78 -13.97 -11.31
N GLN A 127 -5.98 -13.55 -10.08
CA GLN A 127 -5.02 -13.75 -9.00
C GLN A 127 -5.65 -14.37 -7.75
N ILE A 128 -4.84 -15.11 -7.00
CA ILE A 128 -5.22 -15.66 -5.69
C ILE A 128 -4.51 -14.93 -4.56
N LEU A 129 -5.20 -14.81 -3.41
CA LEU A 129 -4.60 -14.40 -2.15
C LEU A 129 -5.13 -15.24 -0.98
N PHE A 130 -4.23 -15.90 -0.27
CA PHE A 130 -4.59 -16.65 0.92
C PHE A 130 -3.73 -16.26 2.12
N PHE A 131 -4.38 -16.26 3.29
CA PHE A 131 -3.72 -16.13 4.58
C PHE A 131 -3.80 -17.46 5.32
N GLU A 132 -2.67 -18.15 5.45
CA GLU A 132 -2.59 -19.50 6.00
C GLU A 132 -1.67 -19.57 7.22
N ALA A 133 -1.84 -20.58 8.08
CA ALA A 133 -0.99 -20.77 9.24
C ALA A 133 0.45 -21.10 8.82
N ASN A 134 1.43 -20.41 9.38
CA ASN A 134 2.84 -20.64 9.12
C ASN A 134 3.39 -21.78 9.98
N TYR A 135 3.87 -22.85 9.36
CA TYR A 135 4.47 -24.00 10.06
C TYR A 135 5.67 -23.61 10.95
N TRP A 136 6.47 -22.62 10.51
CA TRP A 136 7.67 -22.18 11.22
C TRP A 136 7.38 -21.30 12.43
N ASN A 137 6.14 -20.86 12.62
CA ASN A 137 5.76 -20.17 13.84
C ASN A 137 5.91 -21.11 15.03
N PRO A 138 6.66 -20.74 16.11
CA PRO A 138 6.92 -21.62 17.25
C PRO A 138 5.65 -22.14 17.92
N GLN A 139 4.58 -21.35 18.00
CA GLN A 139 3.31 -21.77 18.58
C GLN A 139 2.60 -22.80 17.69
N VAL A 140 2.64 -22.62 16.37
CA VAL A 140 2.06 -23.57 15.40
C VAL A 140 2.87 -24.87 15.42
N ALA A 141 4.20 -24.78 15.40
CA ALA A 141 5.08 -25.93 15.46
C ALA A 141 4.88 -26.75 16.78
N PHE A 142 4.82 -26.05 17.92
CA PHE A 142 4.58 -26.68 19.23
C PHE A 142 3.23 -27.39 19.32
N LYS A 143 2.16 -26.77 18.82
CA LYS A 143 0.81 -27.39 18.76
C LYS A 143 0.78 -28.62 17.85
N ASN A 144 1.54 -28.60 16.77
CA ASN A 144 1.63 -29.75 15.84
C ASN A 144 2.48 -30.89 16.43
N ALA A 145 3.52 -30.57 17.22
CA ALA A 145 4.36 -31.56 17.89
C ALA A 145 3.63 -32.32 19.01
N ILE A 146 2.60 -31.70 19.62
CA ILE A 146 1.85 -32.26 20.74
C ILE A 146 0.33 -32.25 20.40
N PRO A 147 -0.18 -33.24 19.65
CA PRO A 147 -1.54 -33.23 19.11
C PRO A 147 -2.66 -33.14 20.16
N TRP A 148 -2.50 -33.75 21.34
CA TRP A 148 -3.49 -33.65 22.40
C TRP A 148 -3.61 -32.22 22.98
N LEU A 149 -2.50 -31.52 23.09
CA LEU A 149 -2.45 -30.12 23.54
C LEU A 149 -3.04 -29.20 22.47
N GLY A 150 -2.73 -29.46 21.21
CA GLY A 150 -3.31 -28.75 20.07
C GLY A 150 -4.85 -28.81 20.08
N ARG A 151 -5.42 -30.00 20.28
CA ARG A 151 -6.88 -30.20 20.42
C ARG A 151 -7.48 -29.42 21.59
N LYS A 152 -6.84 -29.48 22.77
CA LYS A 152 -7.27 -28.73 23.96
C LYS A 152 -7.18 -27.20 23.78
N MET A 153 -6.26 -26.72 22.94
CA MET A 153 -6.09 -25.30 22.60
C MET A 153 -6.99 -24.84 21.43
N GLY A 154 -7.87 -25.69 20.93
CA GLY A 154 -8.85 -25.34 19.90
C GLY A 154 -8.33 -25.45 18.46
N ASN A 155 -7.25 -26.22 18.23
CA ASN A 155 -6.88 -26.55 16.86
C ASN A 155 -7.88 -27.57 16.30
N ALA A 156 -8.50 -27.26 15.17
CA ALA A 156 -9.09 -28.29 14.34
C ALA A 156 -7.97 -29.23 13.88
N SER A 157 -8.25 -30.52 13.76
CA SER A 157 -7.30 -31.58 13.36
C SER A 157 -6.63 -31.38 12.00
N CYS A 158 -7.03 -30.36 11.25
CA CYS A 158 -6.57 -30.00 9.90
C CYS A 158 -5.69 -28.75 9.84
N GLN A 159 -5.42 -28.07 10.95
CA GLN A 159 -4.55 -26.88 10.96
C GLN A 159 -3.07 -27.26 11.11
N VAL A 160 -2.59 -28.11 10.21
CA VAL A 160 -1.16 -28.31 10.01
C VAL A 160 -0.66 -27.08 9.26
N GLY A 161 0.15 -26.25 9.92
CA GLY A 161 0.75 -25.06 9.28
C GLY A 161 1.50 -25.44 8.01
N LEU A 162 1.57 -24.51 7.07
CA LEU A 162 2.16 -24.70 5.76
C LEU A 162 3.63 -24.34 5.72
N ARG A 163 4.39 -25.08 4.91
CA ARG A 163 5.78 -24.79 4.61
C ARG A 163 5.85 -23.96 3.33
N LYS A 164 6.47 -22.79 3.41
CA LYS A 164 6.64 -21.84 2.32
C LYS A 164 7.05 -22.49 0.98
N TYR A 165 8.15 -23.27 0.99
CA TYR A 165 8.66 -23.89 -0.24
C TYR A 165 7.71 -24.93 -0.85
N LYS A 166 7.02 -25.68 -0.01
CA LYS A 166 6.03 -26.65 -0.50
C LYS A 166 4.87 -25.97 -1.21
N LEU A 167 4.41 -24.85 -0.68
CA LEU A 167 3.36 -24.03 -1.31
C LEU A 167 3.78 -23.47 -2.64
N MET A 168 4.99 -22.87 -2.71
CA MET A 168 5.54 -22.35 -3.96
C MET A 168 5.63 -23.44 -5.03
N GLN A 169 6.13 -24.64 -4.65
CA GLN A 169 6.24 -25.77 -5.54
C GLN A 169 4.87 -26.26 -6.03
N LEU A 170 3.88 -26.34 -5.14
CA LEU A 170 2.52 -26.78 -5.49
C LEU A 170 1.83 -25.78 -6.42
N ALA A 171 1.89 -24.47 -6.13
CA ALA A 171 1.34 -23.44 -6.99
C ALA A 171 1.98 -23.45 -8.38
N SER A 172 3.31 -23.58 -8.44
CA SER A 172 4.04 -23.68 -9.71
C SER A 172 3.64 -24.92 -10.53
N ARG A 173 3.47 -26.08 -9.89
CA ARG A 173 2.99 -27.30 -10.55
C ARG A 173 1.59 -27.19 -11.13
N GLN A 174 0.74 -26.36 -10.51
CA GLN A 174 -0.59 -26.04 -11.02
C GLN A 174 -0.61 -24.95 -12.09
N GLY A 175 0.56 -24.50 -12.54
CA GLY A 175 0.71 -23.53 -13.62
C GLY A 175 0.57 -22.06 -13.19
N TYR A 176 0.51 -21.76 -11.89
CA TYR A 176 0.53 -20.37 -11.42
C TYR A 176 1.89 -19.71 -11.64
N THR A 177 1.87 -18.42 -11.91
CA THR A 177 3.03 -17.54 -12.06
C THR A 177 3.03 -16.46 -10.98
N GLU A 178 4.08 -15.64 -10.90
CA GLU A 178 4.20 -14.54 -9.91
C GLU A 178 3.90 -15.00 -8.48
N ILE A 179 4.48 -16.15 -8.09
CA ILE A 179 4.18 -16.79 -6.82
C ILE A 179 5.01 -16.15 -5.70
N ASP A 180 4.33 -15.46 -4.80
CA ASP A 180 4.93 -14.93 -3.56
C ASP A 180 4.34 -15.67 -2.34
N VAL A 181 5.22 -16.15 -1.46
CA VAL A 181 4.84 -16.70 -0.16
C VAL A 181 5.66 -16.00 0.92
N ILE A 182 5.02 -15.11 1.64
CA ILE A 182 5.68 -14.19 2.56
C ILE A 182 5.14 -14.43 3.98
N PRO A 183 6.00 -14.61 5.00
CA PRO A 183 5.57 -14.60 6.40
C PRO A 183 4.97 -13.23 6.75
N TYR A 184 3.81 -13.25 7.39
CA TYR A 184 2.99 -12.07 7.66
C TYR A 184 2.39 -12.15 9.07
N ASP A 185 2.23 -10.99 9.73
CA ASP A 185 1.53 -10.84 10.98
C ASP A 185 2.18 -11.58 12.18
N ILE A 186 3.12 -10.91 12.83
CA ILE A 186 3.76 -11.41 14.07
C ILE A 186 2.93 -11.11 15.32
N ILE A 187 2.00 -10.11 15.26
CA ILE A 187 1.19 -9.72 16.41
C ILE A 187 0.12 -10.76 16.67
N HIS A 188 0.21 -11.44 17.83
CA HIS A 188 -0.81 -12.44 18.20
C HIS A 188 -2.14 -11.76 18.63
N PRO A 189 -3.34 -12.28 18.27
CA PRO A 189 -4.63 -11.69 18.67
C PRO A 189 -4.89 -11.59 20.18
N ARG A 190 -4.14 -12.31 21.01
CA ARG A 190 -4.22 -12.21 22.49
C ARG A 190 -3.66 -10.90 23.05
N ILE A 191 -2.92 -10.15 22.25
CA ILE A 191 -2.32 -8.88 22.70
C ILE A 191 -3.44 -7.87 22.93
N PRO A 192 -3.52 -7.22 24.11
CA PRO A 192 -4.54 -6.21 24.38
C PRO A 192 -4.51 -5.06 23.35
N ARG A 193 -5.69 -4.59 22.95
CA ARG A 193 -5.84 -3.57 21.91
C ARG A 193 -4.97 -2.32 22.13
N PHE A 194 -4.84 -1.85 23.37
CA PHE A 194 -4.06 -0.65 23.71
C PHE A 194 -2.56 -0.83 23.46
N LEU A 195 -2.03 -2.07 23.52
CA LEU A 195 -0.63 -2.39 23.22
C LEU A 195 -0.38 -2.55 21.73
N VAL A 196 -1.41 -2.89 20.93
CA VAL A 196 -1.26 -3.15 19.48
C VAL A 196 -0.62 -1.95 18.79
N GLN A 197 -1.09 -0.72 19.06
CA GLN A 197 -0.53 0.48 18.46
C GLN A 197 0.94 0.71 18.83
N GLY A 198 1.31 0.49 20.09
CA GLY A 198 2.70 0.63 20.54
C GLY A 198 3.63 -0.42 19.94
N LEU A 199 3.13 -1.65 19.77
CA LEU A 199 3.90 -2.76 19.22
C LEU A 199 4.00 -2.74 17.69
N GLN A 200 3.18 -1.95 17.00
CA GLN A 200 3.17 -1.91 15.53
C GLN A 200 4.57 -1.66 14.93
N SER A 201 5.31 -0.70 15.45
CA SER A 201 6.65 -0.39 14.93
C SER A 201 7.65 -1.53 15.16
N VAL A 202 7.56 -2.20 16.31
CA VAL A 202 8.41 -3.35 16.65
C VAL A 202 8.01 -4.56 15.80
N ALA A 203 6.72 -4.82 15.67
CA ALA A 203 6.19 -5.89 14.83
C ALA A 203 6.58 -5.70 13.37
N PHE A 204 6.40 -4.49 12.84
CA PHE A 204 6.81 -4.15 11.48
C PHE A 204 8.31 -4.43 11.25
N PHE A 205 9.16 -4.04 12.22
CA PHE A 205 10.59 -4.34 12.16
C PHE A 205 10.87 -5.85 12.15
N ALA A 206 10.23 -6.62 13.04
CA ALA A 206 10.40 -8.07 13.12
C ALA A 206 9.93 -8.79 11.84
N GLU A 207 8.80 -8.36 11.28
CA GLU A 207 8.23 -8.90 10.03
C GLU A 207 9.14 -8.68 8.80
N HIS A 208 10.02 -7.66 8.85
CA HIS A 208 10.95 -7.36 7.76
C HIS A 208 12.39 -7.80 8.06
N THR A 209 12.69 -8.28 9.28
CA THR A 209 14.02 -8.77 9.65
C THR A 209 14.19 -10.21 9.21
N PRO A 210 15.21 -10.54 8.39
CA PRO A 210 15.53 -11.91 8.03
C PRO A 210 15.70 -12.81 9.28
N GLY A 211 15.11 -13.98 9.26
CA GLY A 211 15.06 -14.90 10.40
C GLY A 211 13.87 -14.63 11.34
N LEU A 212 13.72 -13.42 11.86
CA LEU A 212 12.58 -13.10 12.73
C LEU A 212 11.24 -13.19 11.99
N ARG A 213 11.18 -12.75 10.74
CA ARG A 213 9.98 -12.84 9.91
C ARG A 213 9.46 -14.28 9.75
N GLU A 214 10.34 -15.27 9.76
CA GLU A 214 9.92 -16.68 9.63
C GLU A 214 9.11 -17.16 10.84
N MET A 215 9.15 -16.40 11.96
CA MET A 215 8.35 -16.67 13.16
C MET A 215 6.95 -16.04 13.09
N CYS A 216 6.58 -15.30 12.05
CA CYS A 216 5.24 -14.76 11.86
C CYS A 216 4.17 -15.85 11.89
N GLY A 217 2.98 -15.53 12.41
CA GLY A 217 1.91 -16.49 12.63
C GLY A 217 1.22 -16.97 11.36
N THR A 218 1.30 -16.19 10.29
CA THR A 218 0.55 -16.37 9.05
C THR A 218 1.50 -16.37 7.86
N LEU A 219 1.19 -17.12 6.82
CA LEU A 219 1.74 -16.97 5.48
C LEU A 219 0.75 -16.17 4.62
N TYR A 220 1.22 -15.12 4.01
CA TYR A 220 0.58 -14.43 2.91
C TYR A 220 1.01 -15.13 1.61
N ILE A 221 0.04 -15.59 0.83
CA ILE A 221 0.28 -16.39 -0.37
C ILE A 221 -0.41 -15.69 -1.54
N ARG A 222 0.38 -15.25 -2.52
CA ARG A 222 -0.10 -14.62 -3.74
C ARG A 222 0.38 -15.39 -4.95
N ALA A 223 -0.48 -15.57 -5.96
CA ALA A 223 -0.08 -16.13 -7.25
C ALA A 223 -1.06 -15.67 -8.34
N ARG A 224 -0.61 -15.72 -9.61
CA ARG A 224 -1.38 -15.32 -10.79
C ARG A 224 -1.64 -16.53 -11.69
N LYS A 225 -2.88 -16.65 -12.22
CA LYS A 225 -3.21 -17.55 -13.33
C LYS A 225 -2.59 -16.99 -14.62
N PRO A 226 -1.91 -17.80 -15.44
CA PRO A 226 -1.40 -17.37 -16.74
C PRO A 226 -2.50 -16.88 -17.68
N GLY A 227 -2.10 -16.08 -18.67
CA GLY A 227 -3.03 -15.46 -19.62
C GLY A 227 -3.54 -14.11 -19.14
N GLY A 228 -4.42 -13.51 -19.89
CA GLY A 228 -4.94 -12.18 -19.62
C GLY A 228 -4.20 -11.07 -20.37
N PRO A 229 -4.74 -9.84 -20.36
CA PRO A 229 -4.16 -8.71 -21.06
C PRO A 229 -2.83 -8.31 -20.42
N ALA A 230 -1.90 -7.83 -21.25
CA ALA A 230 -0.60 -7.32 -20.80
C ALA A 230 -0.73 -6.13 -19.85
N SER A 231 -1.82 -5.34 -19.97
CA SER A 231 -2.13 -4.23 -19.06
C SER A 231 -3.64 -4.19 -18.78
N ARG A 232 -4.00 -3.80 -17.56
CA ARG A 232 -5.39 -3.52 -17.20
C ARG A 232 -5.83 -2.18 -17.80
N PRO A 233 -7.10 -2.02 -18.26
CA PRO A 233 -7.60 -0.75 -18.71
C PRO A 233 -7.59 0.28 -17.58
N PHE A 234 -7.34 1.54 -17.90
CA PHE A 234 -7.49 2.63 -16.93
C PHE A 234 -8.97 2.84 -16.61
N VAL A 235 -9.26 2.95 -15.33
CA VAL A 235 -10.59 3.28 -14.80
C VAL A 235 -10.50 4.62 -14.11
N ASN A 236 -11.39 5.55 -14.43
CA ASN A 236 -11.41 6.85 -13.77
C ASN A 236 -11.66 6.69 -12.26
N LEU A 237 -10.69 7.10 -11.45
CA LEU A 237 -10.74 7.07 -9.99
C LEU A 237 -11.04 8.46 -9.38
N ALA A 238 -11.20 9.48 -10.21
CA ALA A 238 -11.50 10.84 -9.79
C ALA A 238 -12.99 10.97 -9.42
N ASN A 239 -13.30 10.82 -8.14
CA ASN A 239 -14.65 10.78 -7.59
C ASN A 239 -15.03 11.99 -6.71
N HIS A 240 -14.16 13.01 -6.62
CA HIS A 240 -14.39 14.23 -5.84
C HIS A 240 -14.47 15.46 -6.76
N PRO A 241 -15.67 15.90 -7.19
CA PRO A 241 -15.81 17.01 -8.15
C PRO A 241 -15.15 18.32 -7.71
N GLN A 242 -15.05 18.57 -6.39
CA GLN A 242 -14.36 19.75 -5.83
C GLN A 242 -12.86 19.80 -6.13
N LEU A 243 -12.27 18.69 -6.58
CA LEU A 243 -10.85 18.61 -6.96
C LEU A 243 -10.62 18.67 -8.47
N PHE A 244 -11.68 18.75 -9.29
CA PHE A 244 -11.56 18.76 -10.75
C PHE A 244 -10.78 19.98 -11.24
N GLY A 245 -9.78 19.74 -12.10
CA GLY A 245 -8.93 20.76 -12.70
C GLY A 245 -8.08 21.54 -11.70
N SER A 246 -7.88 21.05 -10.47
CA SER A 246 -7.24 21.80 -9.39
C SER A 246 -5.90 21.25 -8.92
N VAL A 247 -5.44 20.09 -9.42
CA VAL A 247 -4.24 19.41 -8.93
C VAL A 247 -3.08 19.57 -9.90
N SER A 248 -1.95 20.14 -9.42
CA SER A 248 -0.65 20.09 -10.10
C SER A 248 0.13 18.88 -9.64
N PHE A 249 0.48 17.99 -10.56
CA PHE A 249 1.34 16.84 -10.31
C PHE A 249 2.79 17.26 -10.56
N ILE A 250 3.66 17.18 -9.56
CA ILE A 250 5.07 17.52 -9.65
C ILE A 250 5.90 16.25 -9.64
N VAL A 251 6.58 15.98 -10.73
CA VAL A 251 7.37 14.76 -10.93
C VAL A 251 8.82 15.10 -11.23
N PRO A 252 9.72 15.08 -10.24
CA PRO A 252 11.15 15.17 -10.49
C PRO A 252 11.63 13.95 -11.30
N CYS A 253 12.33 14.21 -12.42
CA CYS A 253 12.84 13.18 -13.32
C CYS A 253 14.36 13.28 -13.46
N HIS A 254 15.08 12.19 -13.23
CA HIS A 254 16.51 12.08 -13.52
C HIS A 254 16.84 10.69 -14.03
N ASN A 255 17.03 10.55 -15.33
CA ASN A 255 17.20 9.28 -16.05
C ASN A 255 16.01 8.33 -15.85
N GLU A 256 14.83 8.81 -16.28
CA GLU A 256 13.53 8.15 -16.11
C GLU A 256 12.82 7.88 -17.46
N GLU A 257 13.55 7.77 -18.56
CA GLU A 257 12.99 7.57 -19.92
C GLU A 257 12.01 6.41 -19.99
N MET A 258 12.25 5.33 -19.21
CA MET A 258 11.43 4.11 -19.20
C MET A 258 10.10 4.27 -18.42
N ASN A 259 10.02 5.25 -17.52
CA ASN A 259 8.89 5.38 -16.60
C ASN A 259 7.91 6.47 -17.00
N ILE A 260 8.36 7.55 -17.65
CA ILE A 260 7.56 8.75 -17.94
C ILE A 260 6.25 8.42 -18.68
N SER A 261 6.33 7.65 -19.77
CA SER A 261 5.14 7.37 -20.59
C SER A 261 4.08 6.63 -19.79
N ARG A 262 4.46 5.56 -19.08
CA ARG A 262 3.53 4.79 -18.24
C ARG A 262 2.95 5.64 -17.12
N LEU A 263 3.75 6.53 -16.53
CA LEU A 263 3.31 7.42 -15.46
C LEU A 263 2.30 8.45 -15.95
N VAL A 264 2.62 9.18 -17.02
CA VAL A 264 1.75 10.22 -17.59
C VAL A 264 0.43 9.62 -18.04
N ASP A 265 0.47 8.52 -18.81
CA ASP A 265 -0.73 7.82 -19.27
C ASP A 265 -1.56 7.31 -18.08
N GLY A 266 -0.90 6.80 -17.03
CA GLY A 266 -1.56 6.37 -15.80
C GLY A 266 -2.22 7.52 -15.02
N ILE A 267 -1.53 8.65 -14.83
CA ILE A 267 -2.12 9.83 -14.17
C ILE A 267 -3.33 10.33 -14.94
N LEU A 268 -3.21 10.48 -16.26
CA LEU A 268 -4.31 10.95 -17.11
C LEU A 268 -5.48 9.94 -17.14
N GLY A 269 -5.17 8.64 -17.16
CA GLY A 269 -6.19 7.58 -17.21
C GLY A 269 -6.95 7.43 -15.89
N PHE A 270 -6.28 7.45 -14.75
CA PHE A 270 -6.92 7.30 -13.43
C PHE A 270 -7.48 8.61 -12.88
N TYR A 271 -6.79 9.74 -13.07
CA TYR A 271 -7.06 11.01 -12.40
C TYR A 271 -7.20 12.19 -13.37
N GLY A 272 -7.39 11.94 -14.66
CA GLY A 272 -7.51 12.99 -15.69
C GLY A 272 -8.41 14.16 -15.30
N PRO A 273 -9.60 13.95 -14.69
CA PRO A 273 -10.46 15.05 -14.21
C PRO A 273 -9.82 15.95 -13.16
N TYR A 274 -8.93 15.43 -12.30
CA TYR A 274 -8.25 16.23 -11.26
C TYR A 274 -7.10 17.09 -11.82
N VAL A 275 -6.51 16.65 -12.96
CA VAL A 275 -5.29 17.22 -13.50
C VAL A 275 -5.50 18.65 -13.97
N ARG A 276 -4.91 19.61 -13.26
CA ARG A 276 -4.64 20.97 -13.74
C ARG A 276 -3.45 20.97 -14.68
N GLU A 277 -2.37 20.30 -14.25
CA GLU A 277 -1.13 20.13 -15.00
C GLU A 277 -0.30 18.98 -14.42
N ILE A 278 0.58 18.43 -15.25
CA ILE A 278 1.64 17.49 -14.87
C ILE A 278 2.96 18.18 -15.22
N LEU A 279 3.73 18.56 -14.22
CA LEU A 279 5.04 19.19 -14.38
C LEU A 279 6.13 18.11 -14.28
N LEU A 280 6.66 17.70 -15.43
CA LEU A 280 7.82 16.83 -15.52
C LEU A 280 9.07 17.69 -15.36
N VAL A 281 9.74 17.59 -14.21
CA VAL A 281 10.90 18.41 -13.89
C VAL A 281 12.17 17.63 -14.22
N ASN A 282 12.72 17.84 -15.41
CA ASN A 282 13.95 17.18 -15.85
C ASN A 282 15.16 17.77 -15.10
N ASP A 283 15.75 16.97 -14.20
CA ASP A 283 16.86 17.37 -13.37
C ASP A 283 18.20 16.93 -13.97
N ASN A 284 18.55 17.47 -15.12
CA ASN A 284 19.81 17.23 -15.82
C ASN A 284 20.01 15.74 -16.17
N SER A 285 19.00 15.10 -16.79
CA SER A 285 19.10 13.74 -17.30
C SER A 285 20.08 13.62 -18.43
N THR A 286 20.69 12.45 -18.56
CA THR A 286 21.69 12.12 -19.60
C THR A 286 21.17 11.08 -20.60
N ASP A 287 19.97 10.54 -20.36
CA ASP A 287 19.23 9.63 -21.22
C ASP A 287 18.15 10.36 -22.03
N GLU A 288 17.20 9.64 -22.61
CA GLU A 288 16.12 10.18 -23.45
C GLU A 288 14.96 10.82 -22.63
N THR A 289 15.10 10.96 -21.30
CA THR A 289 14.06 11.53 -20.40
C THR A 289 13.47 12.84 -20.96
N ARG A 290 14.33 13.77 -21.39
CA ARG A 290 13.90 15.06 -21.94
C ARG A 290 13.03 14.87 -23.18
N ARG A 291 13.50 14.08 -24.14
CA ARG A 291 12.79 13.85 -25.42
C ARG A 291 11.40 13.23 -25.16
N VAL A 292 11.34 12.20 -24.31
CA VAL A 292 10.07 11.54 -23.95
C VAL A 292 9.10 12.52 -23.28
N ALA A 293 9.59 13.35 -22.35
CA ALA A 293 8.77 14.37 -21.70
C ALA A 293 8.25 15.45 -22.69
N GLU A 294 9.09 15.88 -23.64
CA GLU A 294 8.66 16.81 -24.73
C GLU A 294 7.58 16.20 -25.61
N GLU A 295 7.66 14.91 -25.93
CA GLU A 295 6.64 14.21 -26.71
C GLU A 295 5.27 14.21 -26.02
N HIS A 296 5.23 13.93 -24.71
CA HIS A 296 3.99 14.01 -23.93
C HIS A 296 3.45 15.44 -23.84
N ALA A 297 4.32 16.44 -23.65
CA ALA A 297 3.93 17.84 -23.62
C ALA A 297 3.32 18.34 -24.96
N ARG A 298 3.76 17.77 -26.10
CA ARG A 298 3.13 18.04 -27.40
C ARG A 298 1.77 17.38 -27.59
N ARG A 299 1.54 16.19 -26.96
CA ARG A 299 0.30 15.43 -27.09
C ARG A 299 -0.82 15.95 -26.21
N ASP A 300 -0.50 16.40 -24.98
CA ASP A 300 -1.48 16.91 -24.01
C ASP A 300 -0.97 18.21 -23.39
N ARG A 301 -1.71 19.30 -23.60
CA ARG A 301 -1.38 20.64 -23.07
C ARG A 301 -1.29 20.73 -21.54
N ARG A 302 -1.83 19.75 -20.84
CA ARG A 302 -1.72 19.66 -19.38
C ARG A 302 -0.35 19.16 -18.92
N VAL A 303 0.38 18.45 -19.80
CA VAL A 303 1.73 18.00 -19.54
C VAL A 303 2.71 19.10 -19.91
N LYS A 304 3.59 19.45 -19.00
CA LYS A 304 4.60 20.50 -19.16
C LYS A 304 5.97 19.98 -18.78
N LEU A 305 6.97 20.29 -19.57
CA LEU A 305 8.37 20.02 -19.24
C LEU A 305 9.02 21.25 -18.65
N LEU A 306 9.63 21.09 -17.47
CA LEU A 306 10.59 22.04 -16.90
C LEU A 306 11.99 21.44 -17.01
N ASP A 307 12.76 21.95 -17.99
CA ASP A 307 14.12 21.49 -18.24
C ASP A 307 15.10 22.34 -17.42
N ARG A 308 15.64 21.79 -16.33
CA ARG A 308 16.49 22.50 -15.38
C ARG A 308 17.93 22.58 -15.87
N ARG A 309 18.60 23.69 -15.55
CA ARG A 309 20.04 23.83 -15.71
C ARG A 309 20.78 23.28 -14.48
N PRO A 310 22.06 22.84 -14.62
CA PRO A 310 22.88 22.47 -13.48
C PRO A 310 22.94 23.60 -12.41
N PRO A 311 23.14 23.24 -11.14
CA PRO A 311 23.41 21.91 -10.60
C PRO A 311 22.14 21.08 -10.36
N LYS A 312 22.27 19.74 -10.46
CA LYS A 312 21.19 18.79 -10.16
C LYS A 312 20.88 18.70 -8.67
N GLY A 313 19.68 18.24 -8.35
CA GLY A 313 19.25 17.99 -6.98
C GLY A 313 17.74 17.92 -6.85
N VAL A 314 17.21 16.84 -6.31
CA VAL A 314 15.76 16.62 -6.20
C VAL A 314 15.07 17.74 -5.41
N GLY A 315 15.69 18.28 -4.35
CA GLY A 315 15.14 19.42 -3.61
C GLY A 315 15.06 20.68 -4.45
N ARG A 316 16.02 20.92 -5.33
CA ARG A 316 15.97 22.00 -6.32
C ARG A 316 14.85 21.79 -7.34
N ALA A 317 14.73 20.57 -7.85
CA ALA A 317 13.66 20.20 -8.77
C ALA A 317 12.28 20.42 -8.16
N LEU A 318 12.11 20.07 -6.89
CA LEU A 318 10.87 20.31 -6.14
C LEU A 318 10.56 21.80 -6.00
N ARG A 319 11.56 22.63 -5.61
CA ARG A 319 11.37 24.09 -5.49
C ARG A 319 10.91 24.71 -6.81
N ASP A 320 11.60 24.36 -7.91
CA ASP A 320 11.28 24.89 -9.22
C ASP A 320 9.89 24.43 -9.69
N GLY A 321 9.54 23.16 -9.44
CA GLY A 321 8.22 22.60 -9.70
C GLY A 321 7.11 23.30 -8.90
N TYR A 322 7.33 23.55 -7.61
CA TYR A 322 6.35 24.26 -6.76
C TYR A 322 6.15 25.71 -7.15
N ALA A 323 7.22 26.38 -7.56
CA ALA A 323 7.14 27.76 -8.05
C ALA A 323 6.31 27.89 -9.34
N MET A 324 6.32 26.86 -10.20
CA MET A 324 5.55 26.84 -11.44
C MET A 324 4.11 26.32 -11.26
N ALA A 325 3.82 25.64 -10.16
CA ALA A 325 2.52 25.01 -9.94
C ALA A 325 1.38 26.05 -9.83
N THR A 326 0.33 25.86 -10.64
CA THR A 326 -0.84 26.75 -10.72
C THR A 326 -2.10 26.16 -10.09
N GLY A 327 -2.06 24.89 -9.68
CA GLY A 327 -3.18 24.20 -9.04
C GLY A 327 -3.40 24.63 -7.59
N CYS A 328 -4.64 24.51 -7.12
CA CYS A 328 -4.99 24.71 -5.71
C CYS A 328 -4.37 23.66 -4.80
N PHE A 329 -4.06 22.49 -5.35
CA PHE A 329 -3.40 21.38 -4.69
C PHE A 329 -2.15 20.98 -5.47
N ILE A 330 -1.14 20.54 -4.74
CA ILE A 330 0.12 20.06 -5.32
C ILE A 330 0.33 18.62 -4.85
N LEU A 331 0.39 17.69 -5.80
CA LEU A 331 0.78 16.31 -5.56
C LEU A 331 2.21 16.10 -6.04
N THR A 332 3.08 15.73 -5.13
CA THR A 332 4.47 15.39 -5.42
C THR A 332 4.66 13.90 -5.42
N MET A 333 5.38 13.36 -6.38
CA MET A 333 5.62 11.92 -6.49
C MET A 333 6.91 11.61 -7.24
N ASP A 334 7.47 10.41 -7.02
CA ASP A 334 8.59 9.89 -7.81
C ASP A 334 8.08 9.30 -9.14
N CYS A 335 8.93 9.32 -10.17
CA CYS A 335 8.56 8.87 -11.51
C CYS A 335 8.31 7.35 -11.60
N ASP A 336 8.81 6.57 -10.66
CA ASP A 336 8.68 5.11 -10.60
C ASP A 336 7.45 4.60 -9.84
N LEU A 337 6.56 5.48 -9.38
CA LEU A 337 5.34 5.10 -8.63
C LEU A 337 4.16 4.68 -9.52
N VAL A 338 4.42 4.23 -10.73
CA VAL A 338 3.41 3.87 -11.73
C VAL A 338 2.41 2.83 -11.21
N GLU A 339 2.91 1.75 -10.61
CA GLU A 339 2.07 0.66 -10.11
C GLU A 339 1.22 1.08 -8.90
N LEU A 340 1.63 2.13 -8.19
CA LEU A 340 0.93 2.62 -6.99
C LEU A 340 -0.16 3.65 -7.29
N LEU A 341 -0.31 4.08 -8.53
CA LEU A 341 -1.31 5.10 -8.90
C LEU A 341 -2.72 4.82 -8.37
N PRO A 342 -3.26 3.59 -8.38
CA PRO A 342 -4.59 3.33 -7.81
C PRO A 342 -4.72 3.65 -6.30
N GLU A 343 -3.62 3.60 -5.55
CA GLU A 343 -3.62 3.92 -4.12
C GLU A 343 -3.66 5.43 -3.83
N PHE A 344 -3.32 6.28 -4.81
CA PHE A 344 -3.34 7.74 -4.62
C PHE A 344 -4.74 8.27 -4.32
N ARG A 345 -5.77 7.49 -4.63
CA ARG A 345 -7.15 7.79 -4.26
C ARG A 345 -7.31 8.07 -2.77
N ASP A 346 -6.57 7.36 -1.91
CA ASP A 346 -6.64 7.55 -0.46
C ASP A 346 -6.10 8.92 -0.03
N LEU A 347 -5.13 9.50 -0.77
CA LEU A 347 -4.67 10.87 -0.54
C LEU A 347 -5.75 11.89 -0.93
N PHE A 348 -6.41 11.69 -2.07
CA PHE A 348 -7.50 12.56 -2.50
C PHE A 348 -8.70 12.48 -1.55
N ASP A 349 -9.01 11.30 -1.01
CA ASP A 349 -10.04 11.12 0.01
C ASP A 349 -9.72 11.90 1.30
N ALA A 350 -8.45 11.96 1.71
CA ALA A 350 -8.04 12.76 2.87
C ALA A 350 -8.31 14.26 2.64
N ILE A 351 -7.96 14.77 1.46
CA ILE A 351 -8.26 16.17 1.09
C ILE A 351 -9.77 16.42 1.02
N ALA A 352 -10.53 15.48 0.46
CA ALA A 352 -11.99 15.60 0.36
C ALA A 352 -12.67 15.62 1.73
N ARG A 353 -12.08 14.99 2.75
CA ARG A 353 -12.50 15.08 4.16
C ARG A 353 -12.14 16.41 4.84
N GLY A 354 -11.52 17.34 4.13
CA GLY A 354 -11.16 18.67 4.64
C GLY A 354 -9.73 18.79 5.17
N ARG A 355 -8.86 17.77 5.03
CA ARG A 355 -7.45 17.87 5.41
C ARG A 355 -6.72 18.92 4.57
N GLU A 356 -5.71 19.57 5.16
CA GLU A 356 -4.86 20.53 4.46
C GLU A 356 -3.75 19.80 3.66
N GLY A 357 -3.52 18.52 3.95
CA GLY A 357 -2.61 17.67 3.19
C GLY A 357 -2.66 16.22 3.59
N ALA A 358 -1.99 15.39 2.79
CA ALA A 358 -1.82 13.97 3.02
C ALA A 358 -0.39 13.53 2.64
N ILE A 359 0.19 12.64 3.45
CA ILE A 359 1.51 12.03 3.22
C ILE A 359 1.32 10.54 3.05
N GLY A 360 1.81 9.97 1.94
CA GLY A 360 1.83 8.54 1.74
C GLY A 360 2.83 7.87 2.69
N SER A 361 2.35 7.01 3.58
CA SER A 361 3.16 6.32 4.59
C SER A 361 3.35 4.85 4.23
N ARG A 362 4.61 4.44 3.98
CA ARG A 362 4.98 3.06 3.65
C ARG A 362 5.04 2.14 4.86
N PHE A 363 5.12 2.71 6.05
CA PHE A 363 5.43 1.98 7.29
C PHE A 363 4.21 1.91 8.23
N SER A 364 3.09 1.50 7.66
CA SER A 364 1.86 1.15 8.37
C SER A 364 1.58 -0.35 8.20
N HIS A 365 0.90 -0.99 9.15
CA HIS A 365 0.39 -2.36 8.95
C HIS A 365 -0.71 -2.47 7.88
N GLU A 366 -1.23 -1.33 7.45
CA GLU A 366 -2.17 -1.21 6.34
C GLU A 366 -1.46 -1.03 4.99
N SER A 367 -0.14 -0.83 5.00
CA SER A 367 0.74 -0.75 3.84
C SER A 367 1.36 -2.10 3.51
N LEU A 368 1.74 -2.31 2.26
CA LEU A 368 2.43 -3.50 1.82
C LEU A 368 3.81 -3.14 1.25
N LEU A 369 4.86 -3.77 1.76
CA LEU A 369 6.21 -3.61 1.23
C LEU A 369 6.62 -4.87 0.45
N ILE A 370 6.77 -4.74 -0.87
CA ILE A 370 7.21 -5.82 -1.75
C ILE A 370 8.67 -5.56 -2.15
N ASN A 371 9.54 -6.54 -1.87
CA ASN A 371 10.97 -6.49 -2.20
C ASN A 371 11.71 -5.25 -1.65
N TYR A 372 11.24 -4.67 -0.54
CA TYR A 372 11.89 -3.51 0.07
C TYR A 372 13.13 -3.96 0.86
N PRO A 373 14.33 -3.40 0.60
CA PRO A 373 15.55 -3.85 1.23
C PRO A 373 15.54 -3.66 2.75
N PHE A 374 15.88 -4.70 3.50
CA PHE A 374 15.92 -4.67 4.96
C PHE A 374 16.73 -3.50 5.52
N PHE A 375 17.91 -3.25 4.97
CA PHE A 375 18.77 -2.16 5.45
C PHE A 375 18.12 -0.77 5.28
N LYS A 376 17.35 -0.56 4.20
CA LYS A 376 16.56 0.67 4.02
C LYS A 376 15.45 0.78 5.08
N THR A 377 14.79 -0.33 5.41
CA THR A 377 13.79 -0.38 6.47
C THR A 377 14.40 -0.01 7.81
N PHE A 378 15.55 -0.62 8.15
CA PHE A 378 16.26 -0.38 9.40
C PHE A 378 16.65 1.11 9.56
N CYS A 379 17.31 1.68 8.58
CA CYS A 379 17.72 3.09 8.62
C CYS A 379 16.52 4.04 8.68
N ASN A 380 15.48 3.77 7.90
CA ASN A 380 14.27 4.59 7.92
C ASN A 380 13.56 4.52 9.28
N ARG A 381 13.40 3.32 9.86
CA ARG A 381 12.77 3.16 11.18
C ARG A 381 13.58 3.80 12.29
N GLY A 382 14.92 3.63 12.25
CA GLY A 382 15.83 4.32 13.18
C GLY A 382 15.71 5.84 13.11
N PHE A 383 15.67 6.41 11.90
CA PHE A 383 15.46 7.84 11.68
C PHE A 383 14.14 8.33 12.28
N HIS A 384 13.02 7.62 12.03
CA HIS A 384 11.71 8.02 12.55
C HIS A 384 11.57 7.80 14.06
N LEU A 385 12.20 6.75 14.61
CA LEU A 385 12.28 6.57 16.06
C LEU A 385 12.98 7.77 16.72
N LEU A 386 14.13 8.17 16.18
CA LEU A 386 14.86 9.32 16.64
C LEU A 386 14.05 10.61 16.51
N ALA A 387 13.40 10.84 15.36
CA ALA A 387 12.53 12.00 15.17
C ALA A 387 11.41 12.05 16.23
N ASN A 388 10.75 10.92 16.47
CA ASN A 388 9.65 10.80 17.44
C ASN A 388 10.06 11.01 18.91
N LEU A 389 11.35 10.90 19.26
CA LEU A 389 11.84 11.25 20.60
C LEU A 389 11.79 12.76 20.85
N PHE A 390 11.89 13.58 19.81
CA PHE A 390 11.97 15.04 19.92
C PHE A 390 10.71 15.76 19.44
N LEU A 391 9.79 15.07 18.77
CA LEU A 391 8.55 15.63 18.25
C LEU A 391 7.41 15.53 19.29
N PRO A 392 6.50 16.51 19.37
CA PRO A 392 5.33 16.46 20.23
C PRO A 392 4.20 15.56 19.67
N PHE A 393 4.39 15.01 18.49
CA PHE A 393 3.47 14.11 17.79
C PHE A 393 4.26 12.95 17.16
N ARG A 394 3.57 11.88 16.80
CA ARG A 394 4.20 10.72 16.18
C ARG A 394 4.09 10.79 14.66
N VAL A 395 5.20 10.49 13.99
CA VAL A 395 5.29 10.37 12.53
C VAL A 395 5.78 8.98 12.14
N ARG A 396 5.26 8.44 11.05
CA ARG A 396 5.62 7.12 10.53
C ARG A 396 6.54 7.18 9.33
N ASP A 397 6.25 8.10 8.37
CA ASP A 397 7.01 8.21 7.12
C ASP A 397 6.99 9.62 6.51
N ILE A 398 7.66 10.55 7.16
CA ILE A 398 7.81 11.93 6.63
C ILE A 398 8.77 12.02 5.44
N SER A 399 9.58 10.98 5.23
CA SER A 399 10.65 10.96 4.21
C SER A 399 10.18 10.50 2.83
N ASN A 400 8.94 10.04 2.70
CA ASN A 400 8.37 9.70 1.41
C ASN A 400 8.14 10.96 0.56
N ASN A 401 8.40 10.89 -0.75
CA ASN A 401 8.13 12.01 -1.65
C ASN A 401 6.65 12.10 -2.06
N LEU A 402 5.89 11.01 -1.93
CA LEU A 402 4.47 11.02 -2.24
C LEU A 402 3.67 11.83 -1.21
N LYS A 403 3.27 13.03 -1.60
CA LYS A 403 2.56 14.00 -0.76
C LYS A 403 1.57 14.80 -1.57
N LEU A 404 0.40 15.04 -1.01
CA LEU A 404 -0.63 15.90 -1.59
C LEU A 404 -0.97 17.01 -0.58
N TYR A 405 -0.77 18.26 -0.97
CA TYR A 405 -0.99 19.42 -0.10
C TYR A 405 -1.84 20.48 -0.78
N LYS A 406 -2.57 21.28 0.00
CA LYS A 406 -3.01 22.60 -0.48
C LYS A 406 -1.78 23.41 -0.89
N SER A 407 -1.89 24.16 -1.98
CA SER A 407 -0.78 24.93 -2.56
C SER A 407 -0.12 25.87 -1.55
N ASP A 408 -0.93 26.50 -0.70
CA ASP A 408 -0.47 27.45 0.35
C ASP A 408 0.46 26.81 1.37
N VAL A 409 0.27 25.50 1.69
CA VAL A 409 1.15 24.78 2.62
C VAL A 409 2.59 24.80 2.14
N LEU A 410 2.82 24.65 0.84
CA LEU A 410 4.16 24.65 0.26
C LEU A 410 4.68 26.06 -0.03
N LYS A 411 3.80 27.04 -0.29
CA LYS A 411 4.19 28.44 -0.52
C LYS A 411 4.65 29.16 0.75
N THR A 412 4.10 28.77 1.91
CA THR A 412 4.48 29.35 3.21
C THR A 412 5.78 28.80 3.77
N LEU A 413 6.24 27.64 3.30
CA LEU A 413 7.36 26.93 3.88
C LEU A 413 8.53 26.83 2.90
N ALA A 414 9.61 27.58 3.15
CA ALA A 414 10.82 27.50 2.35
C ALA A 414 11.47 26.12 2.43
N ILE A 415 11.79 25.53 1.27
CA ILE A 415 12.60 24.34 1.16
C ILE A 415 14.05 24.77 0.97
N GLU A 416 14.90 24.44 1.92
CA GLU A 416 16.31 24.84 1.94
C GLU A 416 17.24 23.75 1.40
N GLU A 417 16.82 22.48 1.54
CA GLU A 417 17.60 21.32 1.09
C GLU A 417 17.60 21.17 -0.42
N ASP A 418 18.78 20.86 -0.97
CA ASP A 418 18.95 20.70 -2.41
C ASP A 418 18.75 19.27 -2.91
N HIS A 419 18.90 18.30 -2.03
CA HIS A 419 18.89 16.86 -2.35
C HIS A 419 17.72 16.12 -1.66
N PHE A 420 17.84 14.81 -1.51
CA PHE A 420 16.77 13.95 -0.98
C PHE A 420 16.26 14.32 0.42
N ALA A 421 17.06 15.02 1.24
CA ALA A 421 16.62 15.47 2.56
C ALA A 421 15.51 16.57 2.48
N ALA A 422 15.28 17.16 1.31
CA ALA A 422 14.10 18.01 1.05
C ALA A 422 12.78 17.28 1.35
N ASN A 423 12.75 15.94 1.20
CA ASN A 423 11.59 15.16 1.57
C ASN A 423 11.28 15.19 3.07
N VAL A 424 12.29 15.35 3.92
CA VAL A 424 12.10 15.55 5.36
C VAL A 424 11.54 16.95 5.63
N GLU A 425 12.01 17.97 4.91
CA GLU A 425 11.49 19.34 5.04
C GLU A 425 10.02 19.40 4.66
N THR A 426 9.67 18.89 3.47
CA THR A 426 8.28 18.88 2.98
C THR A 426 7.34 18.00 3.81
N GLY A 427 7.87 17.01 4.54
CA GLY A 427 7.08 16.19 5.45
C GLY A 427 6.92 16.77 6.85
N LEU A 428 7.99 17.35 7.41
CA LEU A 428 8.02 17.75 8.82
C LEU A 428 7.64 19.22 9.07
N LYS A 429 8.07 20.14 8.20
CA LYS A 429 7.77 21.57 8.37
C LYS A 429 6.26 21.86 8.41
N PRO A 430 5.41 21.29 7.52
CA PRO A 430 3.95 21.47 7.60
C PRO A 430 3.35 21.02 8.92
N LEU A 431 3.76 19.86 9.43
CA LEU A 431 3.29 19.34 10.73
C LEU A 431 3.68 20.24 11.89
N LEU A 432 4.92 20.77 11.89
CA LEU A 432 5.41 21.70 12.92
C LEU A 432 4.74 23.06 12.84
N ALA A 433 4.36 23.51 11.65
CA ALA A 433 3.56 24.71 11.44
C ALA A 433 2.09 24.54 11.87
N GLY A 434 1.67 23.32 12.20
CA GLY A 434 0.33 23.03 12.69
C GLY A 434 -0.73 22.91 11.58
N TYR A 435 -0.32 22.56 10.35
CA TYR A 435 -1.25 22.16 9.31
C TYR A 435 -1.87 20.80 9.61
N ASP A 436 -3.13 20.62 9.23
CA ASP A 436 -3.85 19.36 9.40
C ASP A 436 -3.50 18.36 8.30
N ILE A 437 -2.46 17.56 8.56
CA ILE A 437 -1.88 16.60 7.63
C ILE A 437 -2.18 15.17 8.08
N GLU A 438 -2.74 14.36 7.19
CA GLU A 438 -3.02 12.95 7.44
C GLU A 438 -1.91 12.07 6.84
N GLU A 439 -1.41 11.09 7.62
CA GLU A 439 -0.57 10.01 7.08
C GLU A 439 -1.46 8.90 6.54
N VAL A 440 -1.44 8.70 5.24
CA VAL A 440 -2.24 7.72 4.49
C VAL A 440 -1.39 6.49 4.20
N PRO A 441 -1.85 5.26 4.52
CA PRO A 441 -1.14 4.05 4.15
C PRO A 441 -0.95 3.93 2.65
N ILE A 442 0.29 3.73 2.22
CA ILE A 442 0.67 3.52 0.83
C ILE A 442 1.63 2.34 0.77
N SER A 443 1.42 1.45 -0.18
CA SER A 443 2.33 0.35 -0.43
C SER A 443 3.61 0.82 -1.11
N TRP A 444 4.60 -0.06 -1.15
CA TRP A 444 5.82 0.17 -1.90
C TRP A 444 6.22 -1.11 -2.63
N ILE A 445 6.32 -0.98 -3.94
CA ILE A 445 6.87 -2.03 -4.81
C ILE A 445 8.25 -1.54 -5.24
N ASN A 446 9.30 -2.28 -4.90
CA ASN A 446 10.64 -1.90 -5.33
C ASN A 446 10.78 -2.01 -6.85
N ARG A 447 11.60 -1.14 -7.44
CA ARG A 447 11.86 -1.13 -8.90
C ARG A 447 12.24 -2.54 -9.39
N THR A 448 11.64 -2.94 -10.49
CA THR A 448 12.03 -4.11 -11.29
C THR A 448 13.11 -3.71 -12.28
N VAL A 449 13.72 -4.68 -12.95
CA VAL A 449 14.85 -4.44 -13.87
C VAL A 449 14.46 -3.50 -15.02
N ASP A 450 13.20 -3.56 -15.46
CA ASP A 450 12.60 -2.73 -16.51
C ASP A 450 12.35 -1.26 -16.11
N MET A 451 12.43 -0.94 -14.82
CA MET A 451 12.27 0.43 -14.30
C MET A 451 13.58 1.20 -14.11
N GLY A 452 14.71 0.63 -14.51
CA GLY A 452 16.01 1.24 -14.36
C GLY A 452 16.60 1.21 -12.94
N ARG A 453 17.74 1.85 -12.75
CA ARG A 453 18.47 1.86 -11.45
C ARG A 453 18.09 3.07 -10.61
N SER A 454 17.81 2.83 -9.31
CA SER A 454 17.60 3.92 -8.35
C SER A 454 18.87 4.72 -8.09
N SER A 455 18.78 6.04 -8.15
CA SER A 455 19.87 6.97 -7.77
C SER A 455 20.02 7.14 -6.25
N PHE A 456 19.08 6.63 -5.45
CA PHE A 456 19.09 6.75 -3.99
C PHE A 456 20.10 5.79 -3.35
N ARG A 457 21.19 6.35 -2.80
CA ARG A 457 22.23 5.61 -2.05
C ARG A 457 22.17 6.00 -0.58
N ILE A 458 21.69 5.09 0.26
CA ILE A 458 21.38 5.35 1.67
C ILE A 458 22.57 5.89 2.48
N VAL A 459 23.77 5.37 2.24
CA VAL A 459 24.99 5.79 2.96
C VAL A 459 25.30 7.27 2.71
N ASN A 460 25.11 7.72 1.47
CA ASN A 460 25.40 9.12 1.09
C ASN A 460 24.33 10.09 1.58
N VAL A 461 23.11 9.60 1.73
CA VAL A 461 21.92 10.43 2.03
C VAL A 461 21.69 10.56 3.54
N SER A 462 22.01 9.54 4.33
CA SER A 462 21.72 9.49 5.78
C SER A 462 22.27 10.69 6.58
N PRO A 463 23.51 11.18 6.38
CA PRO A 463 24.02 12.33 7.11
C PRO A 463 23.22 13.62 6.83
N HIS A 464 22.76 13.79 5.59
CA HIS A 464 21.91 14.94 5.21
C HIS A 464 20.55 14.89 5.89
N TYR A 465 19.92 13.72 5.96
CA TYR A 465 18.65 13.53 6.68
C TYR A 465 18.77 13.90 8.14
N PHE A 466 19.83 13.45 8.80
CA PHE A 466 20.07 13.76 10.21
C PHE A 466 20.31 15.27 10.45
N ARG A 467 21.18 15.89 9.66
CA ARG A 467 21.46 17.35 9.75
C ARG A 467 20.18 18.16 9.54
N THR A 468 19.37 17.78 8.56
CA THR A 468 18.09 18.44 8.26
C THR A 468 17.12 18.29 9.41
N LEU A 469 17.00 17.11 10.01
CA LEU A 469 16.16 16.89 11.18
C LEU A 469 16.59 17.81 12.34
N VAL A 470 17.88 17.84 12.68
CA VAL A 470 18.41 18.70 13.76
C VAL A 470 18.13 20.17 13.46
N ARG A 471 18.39 20.65 12.23
CA ARG A 471 18.11 22.02 11.81
C ARG A 471 16.65 22.40 11.97
N ILE A 472 15.73 21.54 11.53
CA ILE A 472 14.28 21.75 11.64
C ILE A 472 13.84 21.77 13.12
N LEU A 473 14.33 20.84 13.93
CA LEU A 473 14.00 20.79 15.35
C LEU A 473 14.50 22.05 16.10
N ALA A 474 15.68 22.53 15.78
CA ALA A 474 16.22 23.78 16.35
C ALA A 474 15.36 25.00 16.03
N ARG A 475 14.77 25.03 14.83
CA ARG A 475 13.92 26.14 14.34
C ARG A 475 12.41 25.88 14.50
N ARG A 476 11.98 24.83 15.20
CA ARG A 476 10.58 24.37 15.23
C ARG A 476 9.55 25.44 15.61
N ARG A 477 9.93 26.45 16.42
CA ARG A 477 9.03 27.54 16.80
C ARG A 477 8.76 28.51 15.65
N ALA A 478 9.74 28.75 14.78
CA ALA A 478 9.63 29.69 13.67
C ALA A 478 8.54 29.29 12.66
N PHE A 479 8.31 27.98 12.42
CA PHE A 479 7.32 27.52 11.46
C PHE A 479 5.88 27.87 11.83
N ARG A 480 5.56 27.94 13.12
CA ARG A 480 4.23 28.39 13.58
C ARG A 480 3.99 29.87 13.29
N TYR A 481 5.04 30.71 13.42
CA TYR A 481 4.96 32.13 13.10
C TYR A 481 4.79 32.35 11.60
N GLN A 482 5.54 31.64 10.76
CA GLN A 482 5.42 31.73 9.29
C GLN A 482 3.98 31.46 8.81
N ARG A 483 3.29 30.46 9.37
CA ARG A 483 1.89 30.22 9.03
C ARG A 483 0.97 31.36 9.46
N ALA A 484 1.20 31.95 10.63
CA ALA A 484 0.39 33.05 11.14
C ALA A 484 0.56 34.32 10.30
N GLU A 485 1.80 34.66 9.94
CA GLU A 485 2.14 35.80 9.06
C GLU A 485 1.48 35.65 7.68
N TYR A 486 1.61 34.49 7.04
CA TYR A 486 0.99 34.22 5.74
C TYR A 486 -0.54 34.33 5.77
N ARG A 487 -1.19 33.88 6.86
CA ARG A 487 -2.64 34.05 7.01
C ARG A 487 -3.05 35.51 7.20
N ALA A 488 -2.21 36.32 7.87
CA ALA A 488 -2.45 37.74 8.05
C ALA A 488 -2.29 38.52 6.74
N GLU A 489 -1.38 38.10 5.85
CA GLU A 489 -1.20 38.70 4.52
C GLU A 489 -2.35 38.41 3.55
N LEU A 490 -3.11 37.32 3.77
CA LEU A 490 -4.24 36.93 2.93
C LEU A 490 -5.58 37.58 3.37
N GLN A 491 -5.63 38.16 4.57
CA GLN A 491 -6.79 38.90 5.11
C GLN A 491 -6.67 40.38 4.80
#